data_c08b9cb3d269d172086badb84ed8348e
#
_entry.id   c08b9cb3d269d172086badb84ed8348e
#
_cell.length_a   1.000
_cell.length_b   1.000
_cell.length_c   1.000
_cell.angle_alpha   90.00
_cell.angle_beta   90.00
_cell.angle_gamma   90.00
#
_symmetry.space_group_name_H-M   'P 1'
#
loop_
_entity.id
_entity.type
_entity.pdbx_description
1 polymer ?
#
loop_
_entity_poly.entity_id
_entity_poly.type
_entity_poly.pdbx_seq_one_letter_code
_entity_poly.pdbx_strand_id
1 'polypeptide(L)'
;ECENKGDLYVTFKNGSTYIYKDVLLEDYILFIGVGTDASQGKTLNKVIKSKYEFEKSENKDVQKLFELMDALKTATNDDISQTFFISGHRNITENEFEFNYVPKINEVLHSYENAKFIIGDYYGVDIMAQNYLMDVLGIEPERVTVYHMFDEPRNCNPKIINKVGGFKSDDERDEAMTKNSSFDIAF
;
A
#
# COMPACT_ATOMS: atom_id res chain seq x y z
N GLU A 1 14.45 4.15 31.59
CA GLU A 1 13.82 4.29 30.26
C GLU A 1 13.94 2.92 29.56
N CYS A 2 12.81 2.26 29.30
CA CYS A 2 12.82 1.05 28.49
C CYS A 2 13.09 1.47 27.04
N GLU A 3 14.31 1.28 26.54
CA GLU A 3 14.57 1.38 25.11
C GLU A 3 13.80 0.27 24.39
N ASN A 4 12.95 0.64 23.43
CA ASN A 4 12.25 -0.32 22.56
C ASN A 4 13.26 -0.99 21.62
N LYS A 5 13.77 -2.14 22.04
CA LYS A 5 14.73 -2.96 21.29
C LYS A 5 14.15 -4.33 21.00
N GLY A 6 14.54 -4.93 19.89
CA GLY A 6 14.14 -6.29 19.54
C GLY A 6 15.06 -6.91 18.50
N ASP A 7 14.97 -8.22 18.34
CA ASP A 7 15.72 -8.93 17.32
C ASP A 7 15.04 -8.77 15.95
N LEU A 8 15.81 -8.33 14.95
CA LEU A 8 15.34 -8.18 13.57
C LEU A 8 15.80 -9.38 12.72
N TYR A 9 14.83 -10.09 12.17
CA TYR A 9 15.06 -11.22 11.27
C TYR A 9 14.97 -10.74 9.82
N VAL A 10 16.05 -10.93 9.06
CA VAL A 10 16.10 -10.56 7.63
C VAL A 10 16.38 -11.79 6.80
N THR A 11 15.40 -12.18 5.97
CA THR A 11 15.57 -13.28 5.01
C THR A 11 15.86 -12.72 3.62
N PHE A 12 16.95 -13.17 3.03
CA PHE A 12 17.37 -12.80 1.69
C PHE A 12 16.74 -13.72 0.63
N LYS A 13 16.68 -13.26 -0.62
CA LYS A 13 16.13 -14.04 -1.76
C LYS A 13 16.79 -15.40 -1.98
N ASN A 14 18.00 -15.60 -1.48
CA ASN A 14 18.70 -16.91 -1.53
C ASN A 14 18.35 -17.85 -0.36
N GLY A 15 17.34 -17.50 0.45
CA GLY A 15 16.86 -18.27 1.60
C GLY A 15 17.71 -18.13 2.88
N SER A 16 18.81 -17.38 2.86
CA SER A 16 19.61 -17.16 4.07
C SER A 16 18.92 -16.16 4.99
N THR A 17 18.78 -16.51 6.27
CA THR A 17 18.23 -15.63 7.31
C THR A 17 19.32 -15.19 8.27
N TYR A 18 19.35 -13.90 8.59
CA TYR A 18 20.23 -13.28 9.56
C TYR A 18 19.42 -12.63 10.67
N ILE A 19 19.90 -12.76 11.90
CA ILE A 19 19.28 -12.18 13.09
C ILE A 19 20.18 -11.04 13.55
N TYR A 20 19.67 -9.81 13.52
CA TYR A 20 20.33 -8.63 14.06
C TYR A 20 19.79 -8.40 15.47
N LYS A 21 20.70 -8.29 16.45
CA LYS A 21 20.36 -8.24 17.88
C LYS A 21 20.10 -6.82 18.35
N ASP A 22 19.15 -6.68 19.29
CA ASP A 22 18.87 -5.42 19.99
C ASP A 22 18.64 -4.21 19.08
N VAL A 23 17.99 -4.41 17.94
CA VAL A 23 17.68 -3.34 16.98
C VAL A 23 16.67 -2.38 17.60
N LEU A 24 17.00 -1.09 17.59
CA LEU A 24 16.10 -0.02 18.04
C LEU A 24 14.90 0.11 17.11
N LEU A 25 13.72 0.39 17.68
CA LEU A 25 12.49 0.59 16.91
C LEU A 25 12.63 1.69 15.84
N GLU A 26 13.34 2.77 16.12
CA GLU A 26 13.59 3.86 15.17
C GLU A 26 14.39 3.40 13.95
N ASP A 27 15.43 2.58 14.14
CA ASP A 27 16.24 2.03 13.06
C ASP A 27 15.46 0.98 12.25
N TYR A 28 14.58 0.21 12.91
CA TYR A 28 13.66 -0.70 12.24
C TYR A 28 12.68 0.06 11.34
N ILE A 29 12.09 1.15 11.83
CA ILE A 29 11.18 2.01 11.05
C ILE A 29 11.91 2.59 9.83
N LEU A 30 13.15 3.07 10.00
CA LEU A 30 13.98 3.53 8.88
C LEU A 30 14.25 2.40 7.87
N PHE A 31 14.49 1.18 8.35
CA PHE A 31 14.77 0.02 7.50
C PHE A 31 13.57 -0.39 6.65
N ILE A 32 12.35 -0.40 7.21
CA ILE A 32 11.14 -0.75 6.46
C ILE A 32 10.71 0.34 5.47
N GLY A 33 11.38 1.50 5.46
CA GLY A 33 11.21 2.54 4.44
C GLY A 33 9.98 3.41 4.61
N VAL A 34 9.41 3.49 5.80
CA VAL A 34 8.30 4.41 6.08
C VAL A 34 8.79 5.84 5.86
N GLY A 35 8.40 6.43 4.73
CA GLY A 35 8.69 7.83 4.40
C GLY A 35 10.04 8.11 3.73
N THR A 36 10.76 7.13 3.18
CA THR A 36 12.03 7.35 2.48
C THR A 36 12.09 6.68 1.11
N ASP A 37 12.69 7.35 0.12
CA ASP A 37 13.00 6.81 -1.21
C ASP A 37 14.19 5.82 -1.22
N ALA A 38 14.66 5.39 -0.06
CA ALA A 38 15.81 4.52 0.06
C ALA A 38 15.42 3.05 -0.17
N SER A 39 16.11 2.35 -1.06
CA SER A 39 15.90 0.91 -1.21
C SER A 39 16.25 0.17 0.08
N GLN A 40 15.42 -0.81 0.48
CA GLN A 40 15.63 -1.62 1.68
C GLN A 40 17.05 -2.20 1.80
N GLY A 41 17.66 -2.61 0.66
CA GLY A 41 19.04 -3.13 0.65
C GLY A 41 20.08 -2.08 1.01
N LYS A 42 19.92 -0.82 0.56
CA LYS A 42 20.81 0.28 0.94
C LYS A 42 20.65 0.64 2.41
N THR A 43 19.41 0.71 2.88
CA THR A 43 19.10 1.01 4.29
C THR A 43 19.60 -0.10 5.22
N LEU A 44 19.41 -1.37 4.85
CA LEU A 44 19.97 -2.50 5.59
C LEU A 44 21.50 -2.35 5.80
N ASN A 45 22.22 -2.04 4.73
CA ASN A 45 23.68 -1.90 4.81
C ASN A 45 24.12 -0.69 5.64
N LYS A 46 23.41 0.45 5.50
CA LYS A 46 23.80 1.72 6.11
C LYS A 46 23.36 1.84 7.57
N VAL A 47 22.17 1.37 7.91
CA VAL A 47 21.55 1.58 9.22
C VAL A 47 21.69 0.34 10.10
N ILE A 48 21.41 -0.84 9.55
CA ILE A 48 21.35 -2.07 10.35
C ILE A 48 22.72 -2.74 10.44
N LYS A 49 23.33 -3.14 9.32
CA LYS A 49 24.60 -3.88 9.31
C LYS A 49 25.78 -3.13 9.91
N SER A 50 25.78 -1.80 9.83
CA SER A 50 26.86 -0.98 10.39
C SER A 50 26.76 -0.76 11.90
N LYS A 51 25.60 -0.99 12.48
CA LYS A 51 25.27 -0.60 13.87
C LYS A 51 25.01 -1.79 14.79
N TYR A 52 24.52 -2.91 14.25
CA TYR A 52 24.08 -4.05 15.04
C TYR A 52 24.89 -5.31 14.75
N GLU A 53 25.17 -6.07 15.81
CA GLU A 53 25.72 -7.42 15.70
C GLU A 53 24.68 -8.35 15.07
N PHE A 54 25.15 -9.29 14.27
CA PHE A 54 24.29 -10.26 13.62
C PHE A 54 24.90 -11.66 13.59
N GLU A 55 24.02 -12.65 13.58
CA GLU A 55 24.38 -14.05 13.37
C GLU A 55 23.55 -14.64 12.22
N LYS A 56 24.08 -15.62 11.52
CA LYS A 56 23.33 -16.37 10.53
C LYS A 56 22.45 -17.38 11.28
N SER A 57 21.14 -17.29 11.03
CA SER A 57 20.21 -18.27 11.61
C SER A 57 20.39 -19.63 10.91
N GLU A 58 20.74 -20.64 11.67
CA GLU A 58 20.72 -22.06 11.24
C GLU A 58 19.42 -22.75 11.69
N ASN A 59 18.53 -21.99 12.34
CA ASN A 59 17.30 -22.53 12.89
C ASN A 59 16.28 -22.83 11.79
N LYS A 60 16.09 -24.12 11.49
CA LYS A 60 15.12 -24.62 10.52
C LYS A 60 13.68 -24.25 10.89
N ASP A 61 13.39 -23.99 12.17
CA ASP A 61 12.05 -23.61 12.62
C ASP A 61 11.72 -22.17 12.21
N VAL A 62 12.70 -21.25 12.19
CA VAL A 62 12.54 -19.89 11.68
C VAL A 62 12.29 -19.91 10.18
N GLN A 63 13.06 -20.70 9.41
CA GLN A 63 12.83 -20.88 7.98
C GLN A 63 11.43 -21.43 7.71
N LYS A 64 11.02 -22.48 8.44
CA LYS A 64 9.70 -23.06 8.32
C LYS A 64 8.58 -22.08 8.70
N LEU A 65 8.81 -21.22 9.69
CA LEU A 65 7.87 -20.16 10.05
C LEU A 65 7.68 -19.14 8.92
N PHE A 66 8.77 -18.70 8.27
CA PHE A 66 8.70 -17.83 7.11
C PHE A 66 8.00 -18.48 5.91
N GLU A 67 8.31 -19.75 5.61
CA GLU A 67 7.62 -20.54 4.58
C GLU A 67 6.12 -20.66 4.86
N LEU A 68 5.74 -20.88 6.13
CA LEU A 68 4.35 -20.93 6.58
C LEU A 68 3.67 -19.55 6.48
N MET A 69 4.36 -18.48 6.83
CA MET A 69 3.84 -17.12 6.71
C MET A 69 3.66 -16.72 5.24
N ASP A 70 4.60 -17.07 4.35
CA ASP A 70 4.47 -16.87 2.91
C ASP A 70 3.34 -17.72 2.32
N ALA A 71 3.21 -18.98 2.73
CA ALA A 71 2.12 -19.84 2.32
C ALA A 71 0.75 -19.34 2.83
N LEU A 72 0.69 -18.79 4.05
CA LEU A 72 -0.52 -18.17 4.59
C LEU A 72 -0.85 -16.87 3.85
N LYS A 73 0.13 -16.02 3.54
CA LYS A 73 -0.07 -14.82 2.71
C LYS A 73 -0.61 -15.19 1.33
N THR A 74 -0.03 -16.20 0.69
CA THR A 74 -0.49 -16.69 -0.61
C THR A 74 -1.90 -17.25 -0.53
N ALA A 75 -2.20 -18.08 0.48
CA ALA A 75 -3.51 -18.70 0.68
C ALA A 75 -4.60 -17.67 1.07
N THR A 76 -4.26 -16.58 1.77
CA THR A 76 -5.20 -15.51 2.11
C THR A 76 -5.34 -14.47 1.00
N ASN A 77 -4.35 -14.29 0.13
CA ASN A 77 -4.37 -13.31 -0.96
C ASN A 77 -5.04 -13.83 -2.24
N ASP A 78 -5.06 -15.15 -2.48
CA ASP A 78 -5.67 -15.70 -3.72
C ASP A 78 -7.20 -15.66 -3.73
N ASP A 79 -7.87 -15.42 -2.58
CA ASP A 79 -9.33 -15.54 -2.49
C ASP A 79 -10.07 -14.27 -2.02
N ILE A 80 -9.39 -13.21 -1.58
CA ILE A 80 -10.04 -11.99 -1.11
C ILE A 80 -9.47 -10.75 -1.82
N SER A 81 -9.90 -10.54 -3.05
CA SER A 81 -9.76 -9.24 -3.71
C SER A 81 -10.62 -8.22 -2.97
N GLN A 82 -10.01 -7.47 -2.06
CA GLN A 82 -10.69 -6.37 -1.38
C GLN A 82 -10.75 -5.15 -2.29
N THR A 83 -11.90 -4.50 -2.30
CA THR A 83 -12.12 -3.28 -3.07
C THR A 83 -12.24 -2.09 -2.13
N PHE A 84 -11.44 -1.07 -2.36
CA PHE A 84 -11.36 0.15 -1.56
C PHE A 84 -11.92 1.32 -2.34
N PHE A 85 -12.85 2.05 -1.75
CA PHE A 85 -13.37 3.30 -2.28
C PHE A 85 -12.51 4.45 -1.73
N ILE A 86 -11.90 5.24 -2.61
CA ILE A 86 -11.17 6.44 -2.22
C ILE A 86 -12.06 7.64 -2.49
N SER A 87 -12.38 8.38 -1.43
CA SER A 87 -13.22 9.59 -1.51
C SER A 87 -12.63 10.73 -0.70
N GLY A 88 -13.01 11.96 -1.05
CA GLY A 88 -12.58 13.13 -0.30
C GLY A 88 -12.97 14.46 -0.91
N HIS A 89 -12.41 15.52 -0.35
CA HIS A 89 -12.75 16.88 -0.71
C HIS A 89 -12.21 17.32 -2.08
N ARG A 90 -12.96 18.20 -2.75
CA ARG A 90 -12.57 18.83 -4.02
C ARG A 90 -11.41 19.80 -3.85
N ASN A 91 -11.39 20.52 -2.73
CA ASN A 91 -10.38 21.52 -2.41
C ASN A 91 -9.38 20.92 -1.42
N ILE A 92 -8.40 20.22 -1.95
CA ILE A 92 -7.30 19.63 -1.20
C ILE A 92 -5.99 20.04 -1.88
N THR A 93 -4.98 20.35 -1.09
CA THR A 93 -3.61 20.60 -1.58
C THR A 93 -2.85 19.30 -1.77
N GLU A 94 -1.79 19.31 -2.58
CA GLU A 94 -0.88 18.16 -2.72
C GLU A 94 -0.32 17.70 -1.38
N ASN A 95 0.11 18.63 -0.53
CA ASN A 95 0.65 18.31 0.80
C ASN A 95 -0.38 17.61 1.71
N GLU A 96 -1.65 18.05 1.66
CA GLU A 96 -2.72 17.39 2.43
C GLU A 96 -3.03 16.00 1.88
N PHE A 97 -3.00 15.82 0.56
CA PHE A 97 -3.15 14.52 -0.05
C PHE A 97 -2.00 13.58 0.34
N GLU A 98 -0.76 14.04 0.22
CA GLU A 98 0.42 13.28 0.62
C GLU A 98 0.41 12.90 2.10
N PHE A 99 -0.03 13.81 2.97
CA PHE A 99 -0.05 13.55 4.41
C PHE A 99 -1.17 12.60 4.83
N ASN A 100 -2.38 12.75 4.28
CA ASN A 100 -3.56 12.02 4.73
C ASN A 100 -3.82 10.72 3.93
N TYR A 101 -3.68 10.75 2.60
CA TYR A 101 -4.10 9.64 1.72
C TYR A 101 -2.96 8.69 1.36
N VAL A 102 -1.80 9.21 1.04
CA VAL A 102 -0.66 8.40 0.59
C VAL A 102 -0.26 7.32 1.60
N PRO A 103 -0.12 7.61 2.92
CA PRO A 103 0.21 6.58 3.89
C PRO A 103 -0.86 5.49 3.96
N LYS A 104 -2.14 5.87 3.85
CA LYS A 104 -3.25 4.92 3.93
C LYS A 104 -3.36 4.03 2.71
N ILE A 105 -3.16 4.58 1.51
CA ILE A 105 -3.10 3.81 0.27
C ILE A 105 -1.94 2.80 0.33
N ASN A 106 -0.77 3.21 0.80
CA ASN A 106 0.39 2.34 0.94
C ASN A 106 0.18 1.23 1.99
N GLU A 107 -0.48 1.54 3.11
CA GLU A 107 -0.87 0.55 4.12
C GLU A 107 -1.80 -0.51 3.53
N VAL A 108 -2.80 -0.08 2.74
CA VAL A 108 -3.72 -0.99 2.05
C VAL A 108 -2.96 -1.91 1.09
N LEU A 109 -2.08 -1.36 0.25
CA LEU A 109 -1.30 -2.15 -0.71
C LEU A 109 -0.30 -3.09 -0.03
N HIS A 110 0.22 -2.71 1.14
CA HIS A 110 1.05 -3.60 1.94
C HIS A 110 0.26 -4.77 2.54
N SER A 111 -1.00 -4.51 2.94
CA SER A 111 -1.86 -5.49 3.60
C SER A 111 -2.63 -6.38 2.60
N TYR A 112 -2.93 -5.85 1.42
CA TYR A 112 -3.74 -6.51 0.38
C TYR A 112 -3.04 -6.36 -0.98
N GLU A 113 -2.19 -7.31 -1.33
CA GLU A 113 -1.38 -7.27 -2.55
C GLU A 113 -2.24 -7.08 -3.82
N ASN A 114 -3.43 -7.70 -3.86
CA ASN A 114 -4.39 -7.62 -4.96
C ASN A 114 -5.53 -6.62 -4.71
N ALA A 115 -5.33 -5.60 -3.86
CA ALA A 115 -6.33 -4.57 -3.60
C ALA A 115 -6.80 -3.92 -4.90
N LYS A 116 -8.12 -3.73 -5.04
CA LYS A 116 -8.76 -2.98 -6.11
C LYS A 116 -9.24 -1.64 -5.58
N PHE A 117 -9.30 -0.65 -6.44
CA PHE A 117 -9.69 0.70 -6.07
C PHE A 117 -10.85 1.19 -6.93
N ILE A 118 -11.83 1.79 -6.26
CA ILE A 118 -12.93 2.53 -6.87
C ILE A 118 -12.73 4.00 -6.54
N ILE A 119 -12.76 4.86 -7.55
CA ILE A 119 -12.50 6.29 -7.41
C ILE A 119 -13.50 7.06 -8.27
N GLY A 120 -13.92 8.25 -7.83
CA GLY A 120 -14.72 9.17 -8.63
C GLY A 120 -13.94 9.84 -9.75
N ASP A 121 -14.63 10.74 -10.48
CA ASP A 121 -14.08 11.47 -11.62
C ASP A 121 -13.98 12.97 -11.38
N TYR A 122 -13.98 13.41 -10.11
CA TYR A 122 -13.97 14.83 -9.79
C TYR A 122 -12.56 15.40 -9.56
N TYR A 123 -12.49 16.70 -9.27
CA TYR A 123 -11.24 17.36 -8.87
C TYR A 123 -10.84 16.95 -7.44
N GLY A 124 -9.61 17.31 -7.04
CA GLY A 124 -9.11 17.08 -5.70
C GLY A 124 -8.70 15.63 -5.49
N VAL A 125 -9.23 14.98 -4.45
CA VAL A 125 -8.82 13.63 -4.06
C VAL A 125 -8.95 12.63 -5.18
N ASP A 126 -10.04 12.67 -5.96
CA ASP A 126 -10.29 11.67 -7.00
C ASP A 126 -9.15 11.63 -8.03
N ILE A 127 -8.83 12.77 -8.64
CA ILE A 127 -7.76 12.79 -9.65
C ILE A 127 -6.35 12.62 -9.05
N MET A 128 -6.11 13.10 -7.84
CA MET A 128 -4.84 12.89 -7.15
C MET A 128 -4.61 11.41 -6.84
N ALA A 129 -5.64 10.70 -6.36
CA ALA A 129 -5.57 9.27 -6.08
C ALA A 129 -5.36 8.46 -7.37
N GLN A 130 -6.07 8.79 -8.45
CA GLN A 130 -5.85 8.15 -9.75
C GLN A 130 -4.40 8.31 -10.21
N ASN A 131 -3.86 9.54 -10.18
CA ASN A 131 -2.49 9.80 -10.60
C ASN A 131 -1.47 9.12 -9.68
N TYR A 132 -1.71 9.11 -8.38
CA TYR A 132 -0.82 8.43 -7.43
C TYR A 132 -0.75 6.91 -7.71
N LEU A 133 -1.90 6.25 -7.87
CA LEU A 133 -1.96 4.81 -8.16
C LEU A 133 -1.31 4.47 -9.51
N MET A 134 -1.60 5.27 -10.56
CA MET A 134 -1.20 4.96 -11.92
C MET A 134 0.20 5.46 -12.30
N ASP A 135 0.59 6.64 -11.85
CA ASP A 135 1.82 7.30 -12.30
C ASP A 135 2.97 7.15 -11.31
N VAL A 136 2.67 7.10 -10.00
CA VAL A 136 3.69 6.97 -8.95
C VAL A 136 3.89 5.50 -8.58
N LEU A 137 2.81 4.77 -8.30
CA LEU A 137 2.88 3.37 -7.86
C LEU A 137 2.90 2.37 -9.02
N GLY A 138 2.38 2.74 -10.19
CA GLY A 138 2.34 1.87 -11.36
C GLY A 138 1.45 0.63 -11.17
N ILE A 139 0.32 0.81 -10.48
CA ILE A 139 -0.66 -0.27 -10.25
C ILE A 139 -1.23 -0.73 -11.60
N GLU A 140 -1.50 -2.03 -11.72
CA GLU A 140 -2.13 -2.60 -12.91
C GLU A 140 -3.48 -1.90 -13.20
N PRO A 141 -3.70 -1.43 -14.45
CA PRO A 141 -4.90 -0.67 -14.81
C PRO A 141 -6.23 -1.38 -14.49
N GLU A 142 -6.22 -2.71 -14.49
CA GLU A 142 -7.37 -3.56 -14.19
C GLU A 142 -7.81 -3.49 -12.72
N ARG A 143 -6.95 -2.99 -11.84
CA ARG A 143 -7.20 -2.84 -10.41
C ARG A 143 -7.84 -1.51 -10.03
N VAL A 144 -7.93 -0.57 -10.98
CA VAL A 144 -8.51 0.76 -10.73
C VAL A 144 -9.74 0.97 -11.60
N THR A 145 -10.86 1.33 -10.99
CA THR A 145 -12.12 1.62 -11.69
C THR A 145 -12.57 3.04 -11.36
N VAL A 146 -12.83 3.84 -12.40
CA VAL A 146 -13.37 5.19 -12.27
C VAL A 146 -14.88 5.19 -12.48
N TYR A 147 -15.60 5.71 -11.50
CA TYR A 147 -17.06 5.93 -11.56
C TYR A 147 -17.34 7.37 -11.95
N HIS A 148 -18.21 7.57 -12.96
CA HIS A 148 -18.46 8.90 -13.52
C HIS A 148 -19.92 9.14 -13.90
N MET A 149 -20.32 10.42 -13.90
CA MET A 149 -21.71 10.85 -14.09
C MET A 149 -22.23 10.74 -15.51
N PHE A 150 -21.44 11.05 -16.50
CA PHE A 150 -21.87 11.26 -17.88
C PHE A 150 -21.44 10.09 -18.77
N ASP A 151 -21.55 10.29 -20.08
CA ASP A 151 -21.07 9.31 -21.06
C ASP A 151 -19.54 9.13 -21.00
N GLU A 152 -18.83 10.19 -20.61
CA GLU A 152 -17.38 10.18 -20.37
C GLU A 152 -17.03 10.83 -19.04
N PRO A 153 -15.96 10.37 -18.36
CA PRO A 153 -15.52 10.96 -17.10
C PRO A 153 -15.05 12.40 -17.28
N ARG A 154 -15.38 13.25 -16.31
CA ARG A 154 -14.91 14.66 -16.26
C ARG A 154 -13.40 14.76 -16.15
N ASN A 155 -12.79 13.92 -15.32
CA ASN A 155 -11.37 13.77 -15.14
C ASN A 155 -11.03 12.29 -14.99
N CYS A 156 -10.05 11.82 -15.74
CA CYS A 156 -9.59 10.44 -15.65
C CYS A 156 -8.13 10.35 -16.08
N ASN A 157 -7.32 9.64 -15.29
CA ASN A 157 -5.96 9.32 -15.71
C ASN A 157 -6.02 8.42 -16.96
N PRO A 158 -5.30 8.76 -18.04
CA PRO A 158 -5.40 8.07 -19.34
C PRO A 158 -4.99 6.58 -19.29
N LYS A 159 -4.26 6.16 -18.28
CA LYS A 159 -3.86 4.76 -18.09
C LYS A 159 -4.99 3.88 -17.55
N ILE A 160 -6.06 4.47 -16.96
CA ILE A 160 -7.18 3.72 -16.40
C ILE A 160 -8.11 3.26 -17.52
N ILE A 161 -8.34 1.95 -17.59
CA ILE A 161 -9.18 1.31 -18.62
C ILE A 161 -10.60 1.01 -18.14
N ASN A 162 -10.78 0.77 -16.84
CA ASN A 162 -12.09 0.43 -16.28
C ASN A 162 -12.85 1.70 -15.91
N LYS A 163 -14.01 1.89 -16.53
CA LYS A 163 -14.89 3.04 -16.30
C LYS A 163 -16.33 2.56 -16.15
N VAL A 164 -17.04 3.13 -15.18
CA VAL A 164 -18.47 2.85 -14.92
C VAL A 164 -19.20 4.18 -14.90
N GLY A 165 -20.04 4.42 -15.90
CA GLY A 165 -20.78 5.66 -16.10
C GLY A 165 -22.26 5.49 -16.16
N GLY A 166 -22.96 6.58 -16.55
CA GLY A 166 -24.41 6.59 -16.77
C GLY A 166 -25.23 6.91 -15.52
N PHE A 167 -24.62 7.32 -14.42
CA PHE A 167 -25.32 7.76 -13.22
C PHE A 167 -25.99 9.12 -13.45
N LYS A 168 -27.18 9.29 -12.86
CA LYS A 168 -28.01 10.49 -13.03
C LYS A 168 -27.70 11.58 -12.00
N SER A 169 -27.05 11.21 -10.90
CA SER A 169 -26.64 12.13 -9.82
C SER A 169 -25.36 11.65 -9.15
N ASP A 170 -24.67 12.59 -8.47
CA ASP A 170 -23.51 12.25 -7.65
C ASP A 170 -23.90 11.26 -6.53
N ASP A 171 -25.09 11.41 -5.94
CA ASP A 171 -25.59 10.50 -4.90
C ASP A 171 -25.75 9.07 -5.42
N GLU A 172 -26.32 8.88 -6.62
CA GLU A 172 -26.46 7.56 -7.24
C GLU A 172 -25.11 6.91 -7.54
N ARG A 173 -24.14 7.71 -8.01
CA ARG A 173 -22.76 7.25 -8.24
C ARG A 173 -22.09 6.84 -6.92
N ASP A 174 -22.18 7.67 -5.90
CA ASP A 174 -21.53 7.44 -4.61
C ASP A 174 -22.14 6.24 -3.87
N GLU A 175 -23.47 6.05 -3.97
CA GLU A 175 -24.14 4.84 -3.49
C GLU A 175 -23.61 3.58 -4.21
N ALA A 176 -23.46 3.64 -5.53
CA ALA A 176 -22.91 2.53 -6.30
C ALA A 176 -21.44 2.24 -5.94
N MET A 177 -20.63 3.27 -5.71
CA MET A 177 -19.23 3.11 -5.27
C MET A 177 -19.16 2.46 -3.89
N THR A 178 -19.95 2.93 -2.93
CA THR A 178 -20.05 2.36 -1.57
C THR A 178 -20.52 0.90 -1.61
N LYS A 179 -21.52 0.59 -2.43
CA LYS A 179 -22.07 -0.78 -2.56
C LYS A 179 -21.07 -1.77 -3.17
N ASN A 180 -20.18 -1.29 -4.03
CA ASN A 180 -19.20 -2.13 -4.74
C ASN A 180 -17.82 -2.11 -4.09
N SER A 181 -17.66 -1.47 -2.93
CA SER A 181 -16.44 -1.47 -2.13
C SER A 181 -16.62 -2.26 -0.83
N SER A 182 -15.51 -2.72 -0.28
CA SER A 182 -15.47 -3.38 1.03
C SER A 182 -15.12 -2.39 2.14
N PHE A 183 -14.32 -1.37 1.81
CA PHE A 183 -13.79 -0.37 2.74
C PHE A 183 -13.65 0.99 2.05
N ASP A 184 -13.68 2.04 2.86
CA ASP A 184 -13.48 3.42 2.42
C ASP A 184 -12.15 3.98 2.93
N ILE A 185 -11.49 4.77 2.06
CA ILE A 185 -10.37 5.64 2.41
C ILE A 185 -10.86 7.08 2.27
N ALA A 186 -11.14 7.73 3.38
CA ALA A 186 -11.66 9.09 3.44
C ALA A 186 -11.07 9.86 4.63
N PHE A 187 -10.91 11.20 4.46
CA PHE A 187 -10.44 12.14 5.49
C PHE A 187 -11.19 13.48 5.40
#